data_1fcb638b3f80af61b5f5b90b29e8adc2
#
_entry.id   1fcb638b3f80af61b5f5b90b29e8adc2
#
_cell.length_a   1.000
_cell.length_b   1.000
_cell.length_c   1.000
_cell.angle_alpha   90.00
_cell.angle_beta   90.00
_cell.angle_gamma   90.00
#
_symmetry.space_group_name_H-M   'P 1'
#
loop_
_entity.id
_entity.type
_entity.pdbx_description
1 polymer ?
#
loop_
_entity_poly.entity_id
_entity_poly.type
_entity_poly.pdbx_seq_one_letter_code
_entity_poly.pdbx_strand_id
1 'polypeptide(L)'
;MKNIKIILLLLLTLLLCGCGSKEEVKLKELTISFDGNPSTGYTWESETYNEGTVKIAKDYKTECSDNNTGCNTKTIFTITPLREGSEVIDFSYVDASGEDEKYNATYYITVDENLNIKEDTHNGSYFNKSK
;
A
#
# COMPACT_ATOMS: atom_id res chain seq x y z
N MET A 1 -56.89 -12.52 -27.58
CA MET A 1 -55.87 -13.54 -27.33
C MET A 1 -54.48 -13.22 -27.89
N LYS A 2 -54.36 -12.42 -28.92
CA LYS A 2 -53.03 -12.04 -29.41
C LYS A 2 -52.21 -11.14 -28.49
N ASN A 3 -52.87 -10.30 -27.68
CA ASN A 3 -52.22 -9.33 -26.79
C ASN A 3 -51.60 -9.94 -25.54
N ILE A 4 -52.10 -11.07 -25.05
CA ILE A 4 -51.61 -11.77 -23.85
C ILE A 4 -50.25 -12.43 -24.14
N LYS A 5 -50.05 -12.95 -25.37
CA LYS A 5 -48.78 -13.57 -25.75
C LYS A 5 -47.66 -12.53 -25.88
N ILE A 6 -47.96 -11.32 -26.31
CA ILE A 6 -47.00 -10.23 -26.43
C ILE A 6 -46.60 -9.71 -25.08
N ILE A 7 -47.57 -9.60 -24.14
CA ILE A 7 -47.30 -9.17 -22.76
C ILE A 7 -46.44 -10.22 -22.01
N LEU A 8 -46.70 -11.51 -22.24
CA LEU A 8 -45.89 -12.57 -21.63
C LEU A 8 -44.48 -12.62 -22.19
N LEU A 9 -44.30 -12.31 -23.49
CA LEU A 9 -42.98 -12.23 -24.08
C LEU A 9 -42.18 -11.01 -23.62
N LEU A 10 -42.89 -9.88 -23.39
CA LEU A 10 -42.26 -8.67 -22.83
C LEU A 10 -41.84 -8.82 -21.36
N LEU A 11 -42.59 -9.61 -20.59
CA LEU A 11 -42.26 -9.89 -19.19
C LEU A 11 -41.07 -10.83 -19.04
N LEU A 12 -40.83 -11.70 -20.01
CA LEU A 12 -39.72 -12.66 -19.99
C LEU A 12 -38.38 -12.00 -20.32
N THR A 13 -38.39 -10.87 -21.05
CA THR A 13 -37.17 -10.13 -21.37
C THR A 13 -36.66 -9.25 -20.24
N LEU A 14 -37.48 -8.98 -19.21
CA LEU A 14 -37.09 -8.21 -18.02
C LEU A 14 -36.35 -9.01 -16.96
N LEU A 15 -36.26 -10.34 -17.10
CA LEU A 15 -35.60 -11.22 -16.14
C LEU A 15 -34.10 -11.49 -16.43
N LEU A 16 -33.54 -10.89 -17.48
CA LEU A 16 -32.13 -11.07 -17.86
C LEU A 16 -31.21 -9.91 -17.47
N CYS A 17 -31.70 -8.92 -16.73
CA CYS A 17 -30.90 -7.81 -16.21
C CYS A 17 -30.56 -8.01 -14.73
N GLY A 18 -29.71 -8.97 -14.42
CA GLY A 18 -29.39 -9.23 -13.03
C GLY A 18 -28.13 -10.06 -12.79
N CYS A 19 -27.10 -9.85 -13.59
CA CYS A 19 -25.74 -10.27 -13.21
C CYS A 19 -24.81 -9.09 -13.42
N GLY A 20 -24.89 -8.10 -12.54
CA GLY A 20 -23.78 -7.24 -12.31
C GLY A 20 -22.68 -8.09 -11.68
N SER A 21 -21.73 -8.57 -12.47
CA SER A 21 -20.45 -9.01 -11.93
C SER A 21 -19.88 -7.82 -11.18
N LYS A 22 -19.79 -7.91 -9.83
CA LYS A 22 -18.95 -7.00 -9.06
C LYS A 22 -17.54 -7.26 -9.58
N GLU A 23 -17.04 -6.41 -10.47
CA GLU A 23 -15.61 -6.32 -10.72
C GLU A 23 -15.01 -6.02 -9.35
N GLU A 24 -14.24 -6.95 -8.80
CA GLU A 24 -13.37 -6.66 -7.66
C GLU A 24 -12.45 -5.54 -8.16
N VAL A 25 -12.71 -4.33 -7.67
CA VAL A 25 -11.81 -3.20 -7.87
C VAL A 25 -10.51 -3.60 -7.20
N LYS A 26 -9.55 -4.07 -7.98
CA LYS A 26 -8.22 -4.39 -7.49
C LYS A 26 -7.58 -3.08 -7.07
N LEU A 27 -7.59 -2.80 -5.76
CA LEU A 27 -6.90 -1.66 -5.18
C LEU A 27 -5.43 -1.80 -5.57
N LYS A 28 -4.91 -0.78 -6.24
CA LYS A 28 -3.48 -0.74 -6.56
C LYS A 28 -2.74 -0.33 -5.30
N GLU A 29 -1.96 -1.23 -4.77
CA GLU A 29 -1.11 -1.00 -3.61
C GLU A 29 0.26 -0.50 -4.04
N LEU A 30 0.85 0.39 -3.23
CA LEU A 30 2.24 0.79 -3.35
C LEU A 30 3.06 0.04 -2.30
N THR A 31 4.13 -0.64 -2.74
CA THR A 31 5.05 -1.34 -1.84
C THR A 31 6.36 -0.59 -1.74
N ILE A 32 6.77 -0.26 -0.53
CA ILE A 32 8.04 0.39 -0.20
C ILE A 32 8.82 -0.54 0.72
N SER A 33 10.09 -0.75 0.47
CA SER A 33 10.93 -1.61 1.30
C SER A 33 12.25 -0.94 1.66
N PHE A 34 12.70 -1.18 2.90
CA PHE A 34 13.95 -0.68 3.43
C PHE A 34 14.78 -1.83 3.97
N ASP A 35 16.09 -1.76 3.74
CA ASP A 35 17.03 -2.66 4.38
C ASP A 35 17.15 -2.32 5.86
N GLY A 36 17.15 -3.32 6.71
CA GLY A 36 17.32 -3.19 8.15
C GLY A 36 18.12 -4.35 8.73
N ASN A 37 18.62 -4.15 9.94
CA ASN A 37 19.26 -5.20 10.69
C ASN A 37 18.69 -5.23 12.11
N PRO A 38 17.72 -6.12 12.40
CA PRO A 38 17.06 -6.19 13.70
C PRO A 38 18.01 -6.47 14.86
N SER A 39 19.18 -7.09 14.59
CA SER A 39 20.17 -7.37 15.62
C SER A 39 20.82 -6.09 16.20
N THR A 40 20.65 -4.96 15.54
CA THR A 40 21.13 -3.65 16.03
C THR A 40 20.19 -2.98 17.02
N GLY A 41 18.97 -3.52 17.20
CA GLY A 41 17.93 -2.93 18.04
C GLY A 41 17.15 -1.79 17.37
N TYR A 42 17.40 -1.53 16.08
CA TYR A 42 16.68 -0.53 15.28
C TYR A 42 15.60 -1.19 14.43
N THR A 43 14.50 -0.47 14.24
CA THR A 43 13.39 -0.88 13.38
C THR A 43 12.88 0.29 12.54
N TRP A 44 12.29 -0.01 11.38
CA TRP A 44 11.61 1.00 10.57
C TRP A 44 10.19 1.20 11.09
N GLU A 45 9.82 2.45 11.32
CA GLU A 45 8.46 2.87 11.67
C GLU A 45 7.93 3.83 10.59
N SER A 46 6.61 3.98 10.51
CA SER A 46 5.95 4.87 9.56
C SER A 46 4.94 5.77 10.24
N GLU A 47 4.85 7.01 9.80
CA GLU A 47 3.87 8.00 10.21
C GLU A 47 3.22 8.66 8.99
N THR A 48 1.92 8.94 9.06
CA THR A 48 1.15 9.63 8.02
C THR A 48 0.63 10.95 8.53
N TYR A 49 0.55 11.96 7.66
CA TYR A 49 0.08 13.30 8.04
C TYR A 49 -1.42 13.50 7.82
N ASN A 50 -2.03 12.79 6.86
CA ASN A 50 -3.46 12.92 6.55
C ASN A 50 -4.19 11.61 6.88
N GLU A 51 -4.81 11.56 8.05
CA GLU A 51 -5.54 10.37 8.49
C GLU A 51 -6.60 9.94 7.46
N GLY A 52 -6.62 8.65 7.17
CA GLY A 52 -7.66 8.01 6.36
C GLY A 52 -7.47 8.14 4.85
N THR A 53 -6.39 8.72 4.34
CA THR A 53 -6.06 8.71 2.91
C THR A 53 -5.52 7.36 2.47
N VAL A 54 -4.68 6.76 3.30
CA VAL A 54 -4.09 5.43 3.09
C VAL A 54 -4.11 4.59 4.36
N LYS A 55 -3.99 3.28 4.18
CA LYS A 55 -3.68 2.32 5.23
C LYS A 55 -2.30 1.75 4.98
N ILE A 56 -1.48 1.64 6.03
CA ILE A 56 -0.13 1.06 5.95
C ILE A 56 -0.09 -0.24 6.72
N ALA A 57 0.39 -1.30 6.08
CA ALA A 57 0.73 -2.56 6.71
C ALA A 57 2.24 -2.75 6.66
N LYS A 58 2.83 -3.24 7.76
CA LYS A 58 4.27 -3.52 7.90
C LYS A 58 4.50 -5.02 7.99
N ASP A 59 5.46 -5.51 7.22
CA ASP A 59 5.90 -6.91 7.21
C ASP A 59 7.42 -6.99 7.10
N TYR A 60 7.98 -8.17 7.33
CA TYR A 60 9.42 -8.42 7.30
C TYR A 60 9.76 -9.58 6.39
N LYS A 61 10.80 -9.42 5.57
CA LYS A 61 11.39 -10.51 4.79
C LYS A 61 12.85 -10.66 5.17
N THR A 62 13.20 -11.84 5.68
CA THR A 62 14.58 -12.16 6.03
C THR A 62 15.19 -13.03 4.92
N GLU A 63 16.32 -12.60 4.38
CA GLU A 63 17.10 -13.34 3.39
C GLU A 63 18.45 -13.67 4.01
N CYS A 64 18.70 -14.98 4.19
CA CYS A 64 19.98 -15.49 4.70
C CYS A 64 20.79 -16.05 3.53
N SER A 65 22.07 -15.67 3.43
CA SER A 65 22.98 -16.32 2.49
C SER A 65 23.49 -17.63 3.07
N ASP A 66 23.73 -18.63 2.22
CA ASP A 66 24.18 -19.98 2.60
C ASP A 66 25.55 -20.01 3.33
N ASN A 67 26.24 -18.90 3.39
CA ASN A 67 27.59 -18.80 3.93
C ASN A 67 27.69 -18.19 5.34
N ASN A 68 26.62 -18.23 6.15
CA ASN A 68 26.63 -17.93 7.59
C ASN A 68 27.15 -16.54 8.05
N THR A 69 27.22 -15.55 7.20
CA THR A 69 27.70 -14.21 7.55
C THR A 69 26.58 -13.19 7.73
N GLY A 70 25.49 -13.58 8.38
CA GLY A 70 24.39 -12.70 8.71
C GLY A 70 23.22 -12.75 7.72
N CYS A 71 22.03 -12.52 8.25
CA CYS A 71 20.81 -12.43 7.45
C CYS A 71 20.49 -10.95 7.21
N ASN A 72 20.16 -10.59 5.98
CA ASN A 72 19.61 -9.28 5.67
C ASN A 72 18.09 -9.33 5.87
N THR A 73 17.57 -8.38 6.62
CA THR A 73 16.14 -8.23 6.80
C THR A 73 15.66 -6.99 6.07
N LYS A 74 14.61 -7.14 5.28
CA LYS A 74 13.88 -6.02 4.68
C LYS A 74 12.60 -5.79 5.46
N THR A 75 12.36 -4.55 5.83
CA THR A 75 11.04 -4.11 6.28
C THR A 75 10.23 -3.69 5.05
N ILE A 76 9.05 -4.25 4.90
CA ILE A 76 8.18 -4.03 3.74
C ILE A 76 6.93 -3.31 4.22
N PHE A 77 6.65 -2.16 3.63
CA PHE A 77 5.43 -1.40 3.86
C PHE A 77 4.52 -1.52 2.65
N THR A 78 3.31 -2.03 2.87
CA THR A 78 2.26 -2.07 1.86
C THR A 78 1.27 -0.95 2.14
N ILE A 79 1.13 -0.02 1.20
CA ILE A 79 0.31 1.18 1.31
C ILE A 79 -0.92 0.98 0.44
N THR A 80 -2.07 0.86 1.08
CA THR A 80 -3.37 0.64 0.45
C THR A 80 -4.14 1.95 0.40
N PRO A 81 -4.55 2.45 -0.78
CA PRO A 81 -5.33 3.67 -0.89
C PRO A 81 -6.74 3.47 -0.34
N LEU A 82 -7.25 4.43 0.45
CA LEU A 82 -8.58 4.40 1.04
C LEU A 82 -9.50 5.47 0.46
N ARG A 83 -8.96 6.65 0.11
CA ARG A 83 -9.70 7.75 -0.49
C ARG A 83 -8.76 8.62 -1.32
N GLU A 84 -9.33 9.39 -2.23
CA GLU A 84 -8.64 10.43 -3.00
C GLU A 84 -7.98 11.46 -2.08
N GLY A 85 -6.79 11.90 -2.45
CA GLY A 85 -6.04 12.95 -1.76
C GLY A 85 -4.53 12.81 -1.89
N SER A 86 -3.82 13.77 -1.31
CA SER A 86 -2.36 13.73 -1.16
C SER A 86 -2.00 13.27 0.24
N GLU A 87 -0.92 12.51 0.35
CA GLU A 87 -0.39 12.01 1.61
C GLU A 87 1.12 12.20 1.66
N VAL A 88 1.62 12.47 2.84
CA VAL A 88 3.05 12.43 3.14
C VAL A 88 3.27 11.30 4.15
N ILE A 89 4.20 10.42 3.85
CA ILE A 89 4.55 9.29 4.71
C ILE A 89 6.01 9.44 5.11
N ASP A 90 6.25 9.60 6.39
CA ASP A 90 7.59 9.57 6.96
C ASP A 90 7.92 8.18 7.47
N PHE A 91 9.07 7.67 7.07
CA PHE A 91 9.66 6.44 7.55
C PHE A 91 10.92 6.78 8.33
N SER A 92 11.03 6.25 9.55
CA SER A 92 12.17 6.48 10.44
C SER A 92 12.77 5.14 10.89
N TYR A 93 14.09 5.01 10.80
CA TYR A 93 14.83 3.88 11.33
C TYR A 93 15.31 4.23 12.72
N VAL A 94 14.57 3.79 13.73
CA VAL A 94 14.68 4.21 15.13
C VAL A 94 15.00 3.05 16.05
N ASP A 95 15.60 3.37 17.19
CA ASP A 95 15.79 2.43 18.29
C ASP A 95 14.46 2.11 19.01
N ALA A 96 14.49 1.21 20.00
CA ALA A 96 13.30 0.80 20.74
C ALA A 96 12.63 1.93 21.53
N SER A 97 13.34 3.01 21.86
CA SER A 97 12.77 4.20 22.51
C SER A 97 12.10 5.15 21.52
N GLY A 98 12.46 5.08 20.24
CA GLY A 98 12.06 6.02 19.21
C GLY A 98 12.78 7.38 19.28
N GLU A 99 13.77 7.52 20.15
CA GLU A 99 14.51 8.77 20.35
C GLU A 99 15.75 8.89 19.47
N ASP A 100 16.38 7.77 19.14
CA ASP A 100 17.57 7.74 18.29
C ASP A 100 17.19 7.32 16.86
N GLU A 101 17.17 8.28 15.95
CA GLU A 101 16.89 8.08 14.52
C GLU A 101 18.20 8.00 13.73
N LYS A 102 18.41 6.86 13.08
CA LYS A 102 19.60 6.61 12.25
C LYS A 102 19.44 7.02 10.80
N TYR A 103 18.27 6.77 10.25
CA TYR A 103 17.91 7.10 8.88
C TYR A 103 16.44 7.50 8.81
N ASN A 104 16.12 8.33 7.83
CA ASN A 104 14.75 8.66 7.47
C ASN A 104 14.53 8.60 5.96
N ALA A 105 13.26 8.46 5.58
CA ALA A 105 12.80 8.54 4.22
C ALA A 105 11.38 9.13 4.21
N THR A 106 11.17 10.19 3.45
CA THR A 106 9.86 10.83 3.29
C THR A 106 9.35 10.58 1.87
N TYR A 107 8.13 10.09 1.75
CA TYR A 107 7.44 9.86 0.49
C TYR A 107 6.24 10.77 0.35
N TYR A 108 6.14 11.41 -0.80
CA TYR A 108 4.99 12.22 -1.20
C TYR A 108 4.21 11.43 -2.22
N ILE A 109 2.95 11.17 -1.92
CA ILE A 109 2.08 10.34 -2.76
C ILE A 109 0.75 11.04 -3.04
N THR A 110 0.14 10.68 -4.16
CA THR A 110 -1.20 11.10 -4.55
C THR A 110 -2.06 9.87 -4.82
N VAL A 111 -3.27 9.89 -4.31
CA VAL A 111 -4.33 8.92 -4.60
C VAL A 111 -5.38 9.61 -5.46
N ASP A 112 -5.67 9.08 -6.63
CA ASP A 112 -6.68 9.62 -7.54
C ASP A 112 -8.10 9.15 -7.19
N GLU A 113 -9.09 9.67 -7.91
CA GLU A 113 -10.52 9.33 -7.75
C GLU A 113 -10.84 7.85 -7.97
N ASN A 114 -9.96 7.12 -8.71
CA ASN A 114 -10.08 5.69 -8.97
C ASN A 114 -9.25 4.84 -8.00
N LEU A 115 -8.78 5.43 -6.90
CA LEU A 115 -7.91 4.81 -5.90
C LEU A 115 -6.60 4.26 -6.50
N ASN A 116 -6.09 4.87 -7.57
CA ASN A 116 -4.73 4.61 -8.01
C ASN A 116 -3.77 5.44 -7.17
N ILE A 117 -2.79 4.77 -6.61
CA ILE A 117 -1.74 5.42 -5.84
C ILE A 117 -0.53 5.70 -6.72
N LYS A 118 0.04 6.89 -6.60
CA LYS A 118 1.23 7.32 -7.32
C LYS A 118 2.22 7.93 -6.34
N GLU A 119 3.47 7.51 -6.42
CA GLU A 119 4.58 8.21 -5.79
C GLU A 119 4.95 9.44 -6.66
N ASP A 120 4.89 10.61 -6.06
CA ASP A 120 5.25 11.86 -6.75
C ASP A 120 6.75 12.15 -6.60
N THR A 121 7.27 12.01 -5.38
CA THR A 121 8.69 12.15 -5.06
C THR A 121 9.03 11.54 -3.71
N HIS A 122 10.30 11.33 -3.45
CA HIS A 122 10.81 10.96 -2.13
C HIS A 122 12.14 11.66 -1.82
N ASN A 123 12.47 11.77 -0.55
CA ASN A 123 13.74 12.27 -0.05
C ASN A 123 14.11 11.62 1.30
N GLY A 124 15.24 11.98 1.86
CA GLY A 124 15.67 11.54 3.20
C GLY A 124 17.11 11.04 3.24
N SER A 125 17.62 10.87 4.45
CA SER A 125 18.99 10.43 4.69
C SER A 125 19.27 8.99 4.23
N TYR A 126 18.24 8.17 4.15
CA TYR A 126 18.35 6.79 3.65
C TYR A 126 18.88 6.72 2.21
N PHE A 127 18.46 7.65 1.35
CA PHE A 127 18.88 7.68 -0.06
C PHE A 127 20.26 8.29 -0.27
N ASN A 128 20.79 8.99 0.74
CA ASN A 128 22.09 9.65 0.72
C ASN A 128 23.19 8.82 1.38
N LYS A 129 22.96 7.53 1.64
CA LYS A 129 23.99 6.62 2.12
C LYS A 129 25.12 6.61 1.10
N SER A 130 26.28 7.13 1.49
CA SER A 130 27.48 7.13 0.64
C SER A 130 27.77 5.72 0.13
N LYS A 131 27.99 5.63 -1.16
CA LYS A 131 28.45 4.42 -1.82
C LYS A 131 29.83 4.02 -1.31
#